data_f03fcb17e5def39eae12beed7590d486
#
_entry.id   f03fcb17e5def39eae12beed7590d486
#
_cell.length_a   1.000
_cell.length_b   1.000
_cell.length_c   1.000
_cell.angle_alpha   90.00
_cell.angle_beta   90.00
_cell.angle_gamma   90.00
#
_symmetry.space_group_name_H-M   'P 1'
#
loop_
_entity.id
_entity.type
_entity.pdbx_description
1 polymer ?
#
loop_
_entity_poly.entity_id
_entity_poly.type
_entity_poly.pdbx_seq_one_letter_code
_entity_poly.pdbx_strand_id
1 'polypeptide(L)'
;MLQEGYITQKQYTEAVNTPLKDTLKAQDVNVGCQDTGDYAYFCDFVVHRIQNSEEFGKTRAERNKLLQEGGLKIVTTLDVEANSTMMETARNTIPPDDPSGMEIAMAAVKPGTGEVLSFGLNRYYDATPAAANDPTKTSQNYAVDLADAVVLVGPSVRPGADQ
;
A
#
# COMPACT_ATOMS: atom_id res chain seq x y z
N MET A 1 -29.06 31.16 9.20
CA MET A 1 -28.78 31.53 7.80
C MET A 1 -30.03 32.04 7.11
N LEU A 2 -31.18 31.32 7.06
CA LEU A 2 -32.40 31.82 6.46
C LEU A 2 -32.97 33.02 7.22
N GLN A 3 -33.08 32.95 8.55
CA GLN A 3 -33.59 34.04 9.40
C GLN A 3 -32.78 35.34 9.31
N GLU A 4 -31.46 35.19 9.05
CA GLU A 4 -30.50 36.30 8.92
C GLU A 4 -30.35 36.78 7.46
N GLY A 5 -31.13 36.23 6.54
CA GLY A 5 -31.14 36.64 5.13
C GLY A 5 -29.92 36.26 4.31
N TYR A 6 -29.02 35.37 4.83
CA TYR A 6 -27.83 34.90 4.09
C TYR A 6 -28.15 33.95 2.94
N ILE A 7 -29.32 33.28 3.03
CA ILE A 7 -29.85 32.39 1.99
C ILE A 7 -31.32 32.63 1.78
N THR A 8 -31.80 32.42 0.57
CA THR A 8 -33.22 32.52 0.22
C THR A 8 -34.00 31.27 0.68
N GLN A 9 -35.32 31.38 0.80
CA GLN A 9 -36.22 30.26 1.11
C GLN A 9 -36.05 29.12 0.10
N LYS A 10 -35.83 29.44 -1.18
CA LYS A 10 -35.57 28.44 -2.23
C LYS A 10 -34.30 27.65 -1.97
N GLN A 11 -33.21 28.34 -1.70
CA GLN A 11 -31.89 27.71 -1.37
C GLN A 11 -31.97 26.84 -0.11
N TYR A 12 -32.70 27.31 0.90
CA TYR A 12 -32.93 26.52 2.11
C TYR A 12 -33.67 25.21 1.82
N THR A 13 -34.79 25.32 1.08
CA THR A 13 -35.62 24.14 0.75
C THR A 13 -34.87 23.16 -0.12
N GLU A 14 -34.11 23.64 -1.08
CA GLU A 14 -33.24 22.80 -1.94
C GLU A 14 -32.16 22.07 -1.13
N ALA A 15 -31.49 22.79 -0.25
CA ALA A 15 -30.43 22.20 0.59
C ALA A 15 -30.97 21.14 1.58
N VAL A 16 -32.15 21.41 2.19
CA VAL A 16 -32.76 20.45 3.14
C VAL A 16 -33.29 19.21 2.44
N ASN A 17 -33.80 19.35 1.22
CA ASN A 17 -34.32 18.23 0.45
C ASN A 17 -33.27 17.44 -0.33
N THR A 18 -32.04 17.93 -0.41
CA THR A 18 -30.94 17.20 -1.08
C THR A 18 -30.35 16.18 -0.12
N PRO A 19 -30.42 14.87 -0.41
CA PRO A 19 -29.86 13.85 0.45
C PRO A 19 -28.34 14.04 0.58
N LEU A 20 -27.80 13.94 1.80
CA LEU A 20 -26.35 14.07 2.06
C LEU A 20 -25.52 13.11 1.21
N LYS A 21 -26.00 11.90 0.95
CA LYS A 21 -25.34 10.90 0.10
C LYS A 21 -25.09 11.39 -1.34
N ASP A 22 -25.93 12.29 -1.85
CA ASP A 22 -25.82 12.81 -3.22
C ASP A 22 -24.87 14.02 -3.30
N THR A 23 -24.63 14.66 -2.15
CA THR A 23 -23.69 15.80 -2.02
C THR A 23 -22.31 15.39 -1.55
N LEU A 24 -22.22 14.30 -0.80
CA LEU A 24 -20.95 13.75 -0.33
C LEU A 24 -20.31 12.93 -1.45
N LYS A 25 -19.30 13.49 -2.10
CA LYS A 25 -18.36 12.73 -2.92
C LYS A 25 -17.38 12.06 -1.97
N ALA A 26 -17.84 11.04 -1.24
CA ALA A 26 -16.95 10.20 -0.47
C ALA A 26 -15.97 9.53 -1.45
N GLN A 27 -14.72 9.89 -1.38
CA GLN A 27 -13.66 9.15 -2.04
C GLN A 27 -13.09 8.19 -0.99
N ASP A 28 -12.93 6.94 -1.38
CA ASP A 28 -12.19 6.00 -0.56
C ASP A 28 -10.77 6.55 -0.38
N VAL A 29 -10.41 6.84 0.86
CA VAL A 29 -9.05 7.24 1.19
C VAL A 29 -8.22 5.97 1.14
N ASN A 30 -7.38 5.84 0.12
CA ASN A 30 -6.40 4.78 0.09
C ASN A 30 -5.44 4.98 1.26
N VAL A 31 -5.42 4.01 2.16
CA VAL A 31 -4.62 4.09 3.38
C VAL A 31 -3.30 3.34 3.16
N GLY A 32 -2.21 3.98 3.56
CA GLY A 32 -0.88 3.37 3.50
C GLY A 32 -0.19 3.53 2.13
N CYS A 33 0.47 2.47 1.67
CA CYS A 33 1.32 2.48 0.48
C CYS A 33 0.57 2.24 -0.84
N GLN A 34 -0.77 2.05 -0.81
CA GLN A 34 -1.59 1.63 -1.93
C GLN A 34 -1.45 2.53 -3.18
N ASP A 35 -1.37 3.84 -2.99
CA ASP A 35 -1.37 4.81 -4.09
C ASP A 35 0.04 5.18 -4.60
N THR A 36 1.08 4.51 -4.10
CA THR A 36 2.46 4.84 -4.49
C THR A 36 2.92 4.11 -5.76
N GLY A 37 2.05 3.33 -6.40
CA GLY A 37 2.35 2.63 -7.65
C GLY A 37 3.53 1.67 -7.50
N ASP A 38 4.53 1.79 -8.36
CA ASP A 38 5.71 0.92 -8.36
C ASP A 38 6.59 1.06 -7.10
N TYR A 39 6.35 2.07 -6.28
CA TYR A 39 7.06 2.26 -5.01
C TYR A 39 6.35 1.62 -3.81
N ALA A 40 5.19 1.00 -4.04
CA ALA A 40 4.35 0.46 -2.96
C ALA A 40 5.07 -0.57 -2.09
N TYR A 41 5.82 -1.47 -2.70
CA TYR A 41 6.62 -2.47 -1.97
C TYR A 41 7.73 -1.84 -1.13
N PHE A 42 8.37 -0.79 -1.64
CA PHE A 42 9.39 -0.07 -0.89
C PHE A 42 8.77 0.75 0.26
N CYS A 43 7.64 1.39 0.01
CA CYS A 43 6.86 2.08 1.02
C CYS A 43 6.45 1.11 2.15
N ASP A 44 5.91 -0.05 1.79
CA ASP A 44 5.50 -1.10 2.73
C ASP A 44 6.67 -1.59 3.59
N PHE A 45 7.82 -1.85 2.97
CA PHE A 45 9.05 -2.20 3.68
C PHE A 45 9.45 -1.13 4.71
N VAL A 46 9.41 0.16 4.34
CA VAL A 46 9.74 1.27 5.25
C VAL A 46 8.76 1.35 6.41
N VAL A 47 7.47 1.22 6.13
CA VAL A 47 6.43 1.20 7.18
C VAL A 47 6.68 0.06 8.17
N HIS A 48 6.98 -1.14 7.68
CA HIS A 48 7.28 -2.29 8.52
C HIS A 48 8.57 -2.13 9.33
N ARG A 49 9.61 -1.54 8.75
CA ARG A 49 10.84 -1.22 9.50
C ARG A 49 10.56 -0.29 10.67
N ILE A 50 9.75 0.74 10.47
CA ILE A 50 9.33 1.64 11.55
C ILE A 50 8.49 0.90 12.60
N GLN A 51 7.54 0.08 12.17
CA GLN A 51 6.67 -0.68 13.06
C GLN A 51 7.40 -1.72 13.91
N ASN A 52 8.52 -2.24 13.41
CA ASN A 52 9.30 -3.29 14.06
C ASN A 52 10.54 -2.77 14.82
N SER A 53 10.91 -1.50 14.67
CA SER A 53 12.04 -0.90 15.36
C SER A 53 11.62 -0.17 16.64
N GLU A 54 12.20 -0.55 17.77
CA GLU A 54 11.95 0.07 19.08
C GLU A 54 12.45 1.52 19.17
N GLU A 55 13.29 1.96 18.22
CA GLU A 55 13.77 3.34 18.12
C GLU A 55 12.64 4.34 17.90
N PHE A 56 11.53 3.90 17.27
CA PHE A 56 10.36 4.72 16.98
C PHE A 56 9.26 4.64 18.05
N GLY A 57 9.46 3.86 19.11
CA GLY A 57 8.53 3.72 20.23
C GLY A 57 8.62 2.35 20.89
N LYS A 58 8.33 2.27 22.17
CA LYS A 58 8.46 1.04 22.96
C LYS A 58 7.47 -0.04 22.53
N THR A 59 6.28 0.37 22.11
CA THR A 59 5.21 -0.55 21.71
C THR A 59 4.83 -0.36 20.24
N ARG A 60 4.32 -1.41 19.61
CA ARG A 60 3.81 -1.33 18.25
C ARG A 60 2.68 -0.31 18.11
N ALA A 61 1.85 -0.16 19.14
CA ALA A 61 0.77 0.82 19.16
C ALA A 61 1.30 2.26 19.09
N GLU A 62 2.37 2.57 19.85
CA GLU A 62 3.03 3.88 19.79
C GLU A 62 3.63 4.15 18.41
N ARG A 63 4.29 3.17 17.81
CA ARG A 63 4.87 3.29 16.46
C ARG A 63 3.81 3.48 15.39
N ASN A 64 2.69 2.76 15.46
CA ASN A 64 1.55 2.97 14.58
C ASN A 64 0.94 4.37 14.74
N LYS A 65 0.79 4.83 15.97
CA LYS A 65 0.31 6.18 16.26
C LYS A 65 1.24 7.25 15.68
N LEU A 66 2.55 7.06 15.82
CA LEU A 66 3.55 7.96 15.22
C LEU A 66 3.41 8.05 13.70
N LEU A 67 3.22 6.91 13.00
CA LEU A 67 3.01 6.88 11.56
C LEU A 67 1.71 7.59 11.13
N GLN A 68 0.64 7.46 11.91
CA GLN A 68 -0.68 8.01 11.56
C GLN A 68 -0.84 9.49 11.91
N GLU A 69 -0.27 9.93 13.02
CA GLU A 69 -0.50 11.26 13.58
C GLU A 69 0.73 12.18 13.56
N GLY A 70 1.90 11.61 13.30
CA GLY A 70 3.18 12.31 13.52
C GLY A 70 3.59 13.30 12.44
N GLY A 71 2.89 13.38 11.30
CA GLY A 71 3.25 14.30 10.20
C GLY A 71 4.70 14.10 9.71
N LEU A 72 5.18 12.87 9.67
CA LEU A 72 6.58 12.54 9.43
C LEU A 72 7.00 12.83 7.99
N LYS A 73 8.21 13.37 7.84
CA LYS A 73 8.96 13.34 6.57
C LYS A 73 9.99 12.22 6.64
N ILE A 74 9.72 11.12 5.93
CA ILE A 74 10.60 9.96 5.90
C ILE A 74 11.49 10.06 4.65
N VAL A 75 12.82 10.18 4.86
CA VAL A 75 13.81 10.15 3.79
C VAL A 75 14.37 8.73 3.71
N THR A 76 14.33 8.16 2.53
CA THR A 76 14.71 6.77 2.30
C THR A 76 15.92 6.65 1.36
N THR A 77 16.45 5.44 1.22
CA THR A 77 17.54 5.08 0.31
C THR A 77 17.04 4.66 -1.07
N LEU A 78 15.74 4.83 -1.36
CA LEU A 78 15.13 4.43 -2.63
C LEU A 78 15.83 5.10 -3.82
N ASP A 79 16.34 4.27 -4.74
CA ASP A 79 16.75 4.69 -6.06
C ASP A 79 15.56 4.52 -7.01
N VAL A 80 14.98 5.65 -7.40
CA VAL A 80 13.75 5.71 -8.20
C VAL A 80 13.92 5.05 -9.58
N GLU A 81 15.05 5.29 -10.24
CA GLU A 81 15.33 4.76 -11.57
C GLU A 81 15.57 3.26 -11.51
N ALA A 82 16.40 2.81 -10.58
CA ALA A 82 16.65 1.40 -10.35
C ALA A 82 15.36 0.64 -10.00
N ASN A 83 14.51 1.22 -9.14
CA ASN A 83 13.26 0.58 -8.74
C ASN A 83 12.29 0.42 -9.94
N SER A 84 12.11 1.47 -10.73
CA SER A 84 11.25 1.41 -11.91
C SER A 84 11.75 0.38 -12.92
N THR A 85 13.07 0.35 -13.18
CA THR A 85 13.70 -0.63 -14.08
C THR A 85 13.52 -2.07 -13.57
N MET A 86 13.68 -2.31 -12.27
CA MET A 86 13.49 -3.64 -11.69
C MET A 86 12.03 -4.11 -11.76
N MET A 87 11.07 -3.23 -11.48
CA MET A 87 9.64 -3.55 -11.59
C MET A 87 9.25 -3.88 -13.04
N GLU A 88 9.70 -3.07 -13.99
CA GLU A 88 9.47 -3.33 -15.41
C GLU A 88 10.11 -4.64 -15.87
N THR A 89 11.37 -4.88 -15.48
CA THR A 89 12.08 -6.11 -15.84
C THR A 89 11.37 -7.35 -15.28
N ALA A 90 10.89 -7.31 -14.03
CA ALA A 90 10.16 -8.40 -13.43
C ALA A 90 8.88 -8.72 -14.21
N ARG A 91 8.08 -7.70 -14.56
CA ARG A 91 6.82 -7.85 -15.30
C ARG A 91 7.01 -8.27 -16.76
N ASN A 92 8.10 -7.83 -17.38
CA ASN A 92 8.43 -8.24 -18.75
C ASN A 92 8.98 -9.68 -18.81
N THR A 93 9.59 -10.16 -17.73
CA THR A 93 10.14 -11.52 -17.67
C THR A 93 9.05 -12.55 -17.39
N ILE A 94 8.19 -12.30 -16.40
CA ILE A 94 6.99 -13.09 -16.12
C ILE A 94 5.85 -12.08 -15.90
N PRO A 95 4.90 -11.98 -16.85
CA PRO A 95 3.75 -11.09 -16.71
C PRO A 95 2.93 -11.39 -15.45
N PRO A 96 2.27 -10.38 -14.86
CA PRO A 96 1.47 -10.57 -13.64
C PRO A 96 0.36 -11.62 -13.78
N ASP A 97 -0.15 -11.83 -15.00
CA ASP A 97 -1.21 -12.76 -15.36
C ASP A 97 -0.69 -14.07 -15.98
N ASP A 98 0.62 -14.34 -15.86
CA ASP A 98 1.20 -15.57 -16.40
C ASP A 98 0.50 -16.82 -15.80
N PRO A 99 0.05 -17.77 -16.66
CA PRO A 99 -0.72 -18.93 -16.21
C PRO A 99 0.06 -19.90 -15.33
N SER A 100 1.40 -19.80 -15.28
CA SER A 100 2.22 -20.60 -14.36
C SER A 100 2.02 -20.18 -12.90
N GLY A 101 1.50 -18.97 -12.64
CA GLY A 101 1.36 -18.40 -11.32
C GLY A 101 2.68 -18.06 -10.63
N MET A 102 3.81 -18.12 -11.36
CA MET A 102 5.11 -17.82 -10.79
C MET A 102 5.25 -16.34 -10.41
N GLU A 103 5.98 -16.11 -9.34
CA GLU A 103 6.31 -14.77 -8.86
C GLU A 103 7.82 -14.54 -8.92
N ILE A 104 8.20 -13.34 -9.33
CA ILE A 104 9.57 -12.85 -9.27
C ILE A 104 9.65 -11.85 -8.13
N ALA A 105 10.70 -11.98 -7.31
CA ALA A 105 11.05 -10.99 -6.30
C ALA A 105 12.55 -10.72 -6.35
N MET A 106 12.90 -9.45 -6.46
CA MET A 106 14.28 -8.97 -6.53
C MET A 106 14.49 -7.86 -5.52
N ALA A 107 15.69 -7.79 -4.93
CA ALA A 107 16.13 -6.69 -4.10
C ALA A 107 17.52 -6.22 -4.54
N ALA A 108 17.71 -4.90 -4.63
CA ALA A 108 19.00 -4.30 -4.83
C ALA A 108 19.51 -3.71 -3.52
N VAL A 109 20.69 -4.16 -3.11
CA VAL A 109 21.35 -3.72 -1.87
C VAL A 109 22.73 -3.19 -2.21
N LYS A 110 23.05 -2.02 -1.67
CA LYS A 110 24.36 -1.38 -1.88
C LYS A 110 25.46 -2.14 -1.13
N PRO A 111 26.49 -2.64 -1.82
CA PRO A 111 27.58 -3.34 -1.18
C PRO A 111 28.33 -2.45 -0.18
N GLY A 112 28.67 -3.01 0.97
CA GLY A 112 29.45 -2.34 2.01
C GLY A 112 28.62 -1.51 3.00
N THR A 113 27.45 -0.99 2.61
CA THR A 113 26.57 -0.22 3.53
C THR A 113 25.32 -1.01 3.94
N GLY A 114 24.84 -1.94 3.12
CA GLY A 114 23.61 -2.67 3.37
C GLY A 114 22.34 -1.84 3.08
N GLU A 115 22.46 -0.65 2.49
CA GLU A 115 21.32 0.17 2.10
C GLU A 115 20.50 -0.54 1.03
N VAL A 116 19.21 -0.72 1.29
CA VAL A 116 18.25 -1.23 0.29
C VAL A 116 17.91 -0.10 -0.66
N LEU A 117 18.15 -0.32 -1.94
CA LEU A 117 17.98 0.70 -2.98
C LEU A 117 16.67 0.53 -3.77
N SER A 118 16.24 -0.70 -4.00
CA SER A 118 15.04 -0.96 -4.79
C SER A 118 14.52 -2.38 -4.58
N PHE A 119 13.25 -2.57 -4.96
CA PHE A 119 12.61 -3.86 -5.11
C PHE A 119 12.04 -4.01 -6.52
N GLY A 120 12.00 -5.23 -7.02
CA GLY A 120 11.34 -5.58 -8.27
C GLY A 120 10.46 -6.81 -8.08
N LEU A 121 9.16 -6.63 -8.29
CA LEU A 121 8.18 -7.71 -8.24
C LEU A 121 7.29 -7.66 -9.49
N ASN A 122 6.88 -8.84 -9.96
CA ASN A 122 6.01 -8.89 -11.12
C ASN A 122 4.53 -8.65 -10.79
N ARG A 123 4.08 -8.85 -9.54
CA ARG A 123 2.72 -8.57 -9.09
C ARG A 123 2.51 -7.09 -8.79
N TYR A 124 1.27 -6.62 -8.92
CA TYR A 124 0.88 -5.27 -8.46
C TYR A 124 0.60 -5.30 -6.96
N TYR A 125 1.08 -4.29 -6.24
CA TYR A 125 0.79 -4.17 -4.82
C TYR A 125 -0.68 -3.79 -4.60
N ASP A 126 -1.39 -4.59 -3.83
CA ASP A 126 -2.74 -4.27 -3.39
C ASP A 126 -3.04 -4.98 -2.06
N ALA A 127 -3.22 -4.19 -1.00
CA ALA A 127 -3.51 -4.67 0.35
C ALA A 127 -5.01 -4.69 0.67
N THR A 128 -5.88 -4.47 -0.31
CA THR A 128 -7.32 -4.51 -0.10
C THR A 128 -7.85 -5.96 -0.06
N PRO A 129 -8.93 -6.23 0.68
CA PRO A 129 -9.55 -7.57 0.66
C PRO A 129 -10.02 -8.01 -0.73
N ALA A 130 -10.34 -7.07 -1.62
CA ALA A 130 -10.76 -7.36 -2.99
C ALA A 130 -9.63 -7.97 -3.82
N ALA A 131 -8.38 -7.63 -3.53
CA ALA A 131 -7.21 -8.14 -4.23
C ALA A 131 -6.91 -9.62 -3.94
N ALA A 132 -7.46 -10.18 -2.87
CA ALA A 132 -7.19 -11.58 -2.47
C ALA A 132 -7.60 -12.61 -3.54
N ASN A 133 -8.51 -12.25 -4.46
CA ASN A 133 -8.96 -13.12 -5.56
C ASN A 133 -8.37 -12.72 -6.92
N ASP A 134 -7.48 -11.73 -6.97
CA ASP A 134 -6.84 -11.27 -8.19
C ASP A 134 -5.40 -11.81 -8.26
N PRO A 135 -5.12 -12.79 -9.15
CA PRO A 135 -3.79 -13.40 -9.23
C PRO A 135 -2.71 -12.44 -9.71
N THR A 136 -3.07 -11.28 -10.24
CA THR A 136 -2.11 -10.26 -10.67
C THR A 136 -1.63 -9.37 -9.53
N LYS A 137 -2.22 -9.51 -8.34
CA LYS A 137 -2.00 -8.64 -7.19
C LYS A 137 -1.52 -9.40 -5.97
N THR A 138 -0.76 -8.72 -5.11
CA THR A 138 -0.35 -9.21 -3.80
C THR A 138 -0.05 -8.07 -2.85
N SER A 139 -0.33 -8.28 -1.57
CA SER A 139 0.15 -7.37 -0.51
C SER A 139 1.47 -7.82 0.10
N GLN A 140 1.97 -9.00 -0.31
CA GLN A 140 3.18 -9.58 0.27
C GLN A 140 4.41 -9.17 -0.53
N ASN A 141 5.42 -8.63 0.17
CA ASN A 141 6.73 -8.36 -0.41
C ASN A 141 7.63 -9.59 -0.23
N TYR A 142 7.78 -10.40 -1.28
CA TYR A 142 8.61 -11.61 -1.27
C TYR A 142 10.11 -11.32 -1.38
N ALA A 143 10.52 -10.06 -1.57
CA ALA A 143 11.91 -9.65 -1.65
C ALA A 143 12.54 -9.33 -0.27
N VAL A 144 11.76 -9.44 0.81
CA VAL A 144 12.19 -9.14 2.18
C VAL A 144 12.06 -10.35 3.09
N ASP A 145 12.75 -10.29 4.24
CA ASP A 145 12.64 -11.31 5.28
C ASP A 145 11.21 -11.35 5.85
N LEU A 146 10.76 -12.54 6.28
CA LEU A 146 9.46 -12.74 6.91
C LEU A 146 9.24 -11.88 8.16
N ALA A 147 10.32 -11.49 8.84
CA ALA A 147 10.25 -10.56 9.97
C ALA A 147 9.85 -9.14 9.56
N ASP A 148 10.14 -8.76 8.33
CA ASP A 148 9.83 -7.45 7.75
C ASP A 148 8.60 -7.51 6.81
N ALA A 149 8.08 -8.71 6.52
CA ALA A 149 6.86 -8.91 5.76
C ALA A 149 5.64 -9.00 6.70
N VAL A 150 4.57 -8.28 6.39
CA VAL A 150 3.28 -8.54 7.03
C VAL A 150 2.64 -9.73 6.35
N VAL A 151 2.64 -10.84 7.02
CA VAL A 151 1.73 -11.93 6.70
C VAL A 151 0.33 -11.48 7.16
N LEU A 152 -0.41 -10.82 6.29
CA LEU A 152 -1.86 -10.82 6.41
C LEU A 152 -2.29 -12.27 6.15
N VAL A 153 -2.43 -13.05 7.23
CA VAL A 153 -3.01 -14.39 7.15
C VAL A 153 -4.50 -14.23 6.85
N GLY A 154 -4.80 -13.96 5.57
CA GLY A 154 -6.06 -14.38 5.01
C GLY A 154 -6.00 -15.90 4.84
N PRO A 155 -7.13 -16.62 4.84
CA PRO A 155 -7.13 -18.05 4.64
C PRO A 155 -6.45 -18.34 3.29
N SER A 156 -5.22 -18.86 3.33
CA SER A 156 -4.54 -19.37 2.15
C SER A 156 -5.32 -20.59 1.66
N VAL A 157 -6.19 -20.35 0.70
CA VAL A 157 -6.70 -21.42 -0.14
C VAL A 157 -5.53 -21.85 -1.02
N ARG A 158 -4.82 -22.87 -0.60
CA ARG A 158 -3.96 -23.63 -1.52
C ARG A 158 -4.90 -24.40 -2.44
N PRO A 159 -4.93 -24.14 -3.77
CA PRO A 159 -5.62 -25.05 -4.67
C PRO A 159 -4.77 -26.30 -4.79
N GLY A 160 -5.35 -27.43 -4.37
CA GLY A 160 -5.00 -28.73 -4.87
C GLY A 160 -3.68 -29.35 -4.44
N ALA A 161 -3.70 -29.96 -3.24
CA ALA A 161 -2.84 -31.09 -2.94
C ALA A 161 -3.77 -32.26 -2.54
N ASP A 162 -4.56 -32.71 -3.54
CA ASP A 162 -5.21 -34.00 -3.51
C ASP A 162 -4.94 -34.66 -4.87
N GLN A 163 -3.87 -35.43 -4.96
CA GLN A 163 -3.74 -36.70 -5.69
C GLN A 163 -2.54 -37.46 -5.13
#